data_3a5a4351d1f20f5b94d65be291c6d65e
#
_entry.id   3a5a4351d1f20f5b94d65be291c6d65e
#
_cell.length_a   1.000
_cell.length_b   1.000
_cell.length_c   1.000
_cell.angle_alpha   90.00
_cell.angle_beta   90.00
_cell.angle_gamma   90.00
#
_symmetry.space_group_name_H-M   'P 1'
#
loop_
_entity.id
_entity.type
_entity.pdbx_description
1 polymer ?
#
loop_
_entity_poly.entity_id
_entity_poly.type
_entity_poly.pdbx_seq_one_letter_code
_entity_poly.pdbx_strand_id
1 'polypeptide(L)'
;YSDEEELATKYDKGLKHMDFNIGSYAYSKDAKFQYEQLKEMPPYDYAIDKGEELYTKKFANGNSLQTCFPDLTNAGTYPYYDEKTKKMVSLTSTINDCLRANGEKEWGTKKGAMAEFQAYWVNESKEAGKDFDIKINSQAEKDAYERGKEYYYTQRGYLKLSCATCHVQGSG
;
A
#
# COMPACT_ATOMS: atom_id res chain seq x y z
N TYR A 1 -12.82 11.80 -15.52
CA TYR A 1 -11.91 12.39 -16.47
C TYR A 1 -12.15 11.70 -17.81
N SER A 2 -12.70 12.41 -18.77
CA SER A 2 -12.96 11.91 -20.14
C SER A 2 -11.66 11.57 -20.90
N ASP A 3 -10.54 11.96 -20.38
CA ASP A 3 -9.25 11.94 -21.07
C ASP A 3 -8.68 10.51 -21.19
N GLU A 4 -8.98 9.60 -20.28
CA GLU A 4 -8.52 8.22 -20.35
C GLU A 4 -9.24 7.42 -21.44
N GLU A 5 -10.56 7.61 -21.58
CA GLU A 5 -11.32 7.02 -22.68
C GLU A 5 -10.89 7.59 -24.03
N GLU A 6 -10.60 8.89 -24.09
CA GLU A 6 -10.09 9.55 -25.29
C GLU A 6 -8.71 9.03 -25.67
N LEU A 7 -7.80 8.90 -24.73
CA LEU A 7 -6.46 8.32 -24.94
C LEU A 7 -6.53 6.86 -25.38
N ALA A 8 -7.34 6.04 -24.72
CA ALA A 8 -7.54 4.63 -25.11
C ALA A 8 -8.09 4.52 -26.53
N THR A 9 -9.07 5.36 -26.90
CA THR A 9 -9.64 5.37 -28.24
C THR A 9 -8.66 5.84 -29.30
N LYS A 10 -7.77 6.78 -28.95
CA LYS A 10 -6.80 7.36 -29.87
C LYS A 10 -5.61 6.45 -30.15
N TYR A 11 -5.06 5.81 -29.12
CA TYR A 11 -3.80 5.08 -29.23
C TYR A 11 -3.97 3.55 -29.27
N ASP A 12 -4.89 3.00 -28.52
CA ASP A 12 -5.23 1.57 -28.57
C ASP A 12 -6.66 1.33 -28.08
N LYS A 13 -7.56 0.96 -29.01
CA LYS A 13 -8.97 0.69 -28.70
C LYS A 13 -9.19 -0.52 -27.77
N GLY A 14 -8.15 -1.32 -27.54
CA GLY A 14 -8.20 -2.47 -26.65
C GLY A 14 -7.81 -2.16 -25.19
N LEU A 15 -7.30 -0.95 -24.91
CA LEU A 15 -6.92 -0.56 -23.55
C LEU A 15 -8.13 -0.37 -22.64
N LYS A 16 -8.02 -0.91 -21.44
CA LYS A 16 -8.97 -0.67 -20.35
C LYS A 16 -8.43 0.44 -19.45
N HIS A 17 -9.33 1.07 -18.67
CA HIS A 17 -8.98 2.12 -17.71
C HIS A 17 -7.78 1.78 -16.84
N MET A 18 -7.72 0.56 -16.30
CA MET A 18 -6.63 0.12 -15.44
C MET A 18 -5.29 -0.05 -16.16
N ASP A 19 -5.29 -0.17 -17.48
CA ASP A 19 -4.05 -0.33 -18.26
C ASP A 19 -3.23 0.97 -18.28
N PHE A 20 -3.86 2.12 -18.09
CA PHE A 20 -3.18 3.42 -18.00
C PHE A 20 -2.32 3.59 -16.75
N ASN A 21 -2.61 2.83 -15.70
CA ASN A 21 -1.77 2.82 -14.50
C ASN A 21 -0.38 2.22 -14.74
N ILE A 22 -0.18 1.57 -15.87
CA ILE A 22 1.07 0.93 -16.25
C ILE A 22 1.96 1.87 -17.10
N GLY A 23 1.54 3.11 -17.30
CA GLY A 23 2.32 4.12 -18.02
C GLY A 23 2.62 3.71 -19.46
N SER A 24 3.90 3.83 -19.89
CA SER A 24 4.31 3.52 -21.26
C SER A 24 4.01 2.10 -21.73
N TYR A 25 3.80 1.17 -20.83
CA TYR A 25 3.41 -0.21 -21.15
C TYR A 25 2.01 -0.30 -21.79
N ALA A 26 1.16 0.68 -21.53
CA ALA A 26 -0.13 0.78 -22.17
C ALA A 26 -0.04 1.08 -23.68
N TYR A 27 1.02 1.75 -24.12
CA TYR A 27 1.19 2.22 -25.49
C TYR A 27 2.17 1.39 -26.34
N SER A 28 3.07 0.66 -25.70
CA SER A 28 4.12 -0.12 -26.34
C SER A 28 3.94 -1.61 -26.08
N LYS A 29 3.75 -2.39 -27.15
CA LYS A 29 3.65 -3.86 -27.05
C LYS A 29 4.92 -4.48 -26.48
N ASP A 30 6.09 -3.95 -26.88
CA ASP A 30 7.39 -4.44 -26.39
C ASP A 30 7.56 -4.11 -24.91
N ALA A 31 7.22 -2.90 -24.49
CA ALA A 31 7.26 -2.51 -23.08
C ALA A 31 6.26 -3.33 -22.24
N LYS A 32 5.06 -3.61 -22.77
CA LYS A 32 4.08 -4.48 -22.11
C LYS A 32 4.62 -5.90 -21.97
N PHE A 33 5.23 -6.45 -23.01
CA PHE A 33 5.85 -7.78 -22.96
C PHE A 33 6.96 -7.83 -21.89
N GLN A 34 7.87 -6.83 -21.86
CA GLN A 34 8.90 -6.75 -20.82
C GLN A 34 8.31 -6.65 -19.40
N TYR A 35 7.23 -5.90 -19.22
CA TYR A 35 6.53 -5.80 -17.95
C TYR A 35 5.94 -7.15 -17.51
N GLU A 36 5.31 -7.89 -18.43
CA GLU A 36 4.78 -9.23 -18.12
C GLU A 36 5.92 -10.21 -17.75
N GLN A 37 7.08 -10.12 -18.42
CA GLN A 37 8.26 -10.92 -18.04
C GLN A 37 8.77 -10.58 -16.63
N LEU A 38 8.76 -9.29 -16.25
CA LEU A 38 9.12 -8.88 -14.89
C LEU A 38 8.16 -9.40 -13.83
N LYS A 39 6.89 -9.63 -14.19
CA LYS A 39 5.91 -10.22 -13.26
C LYS A 39 6.15 -11.70 -12.95
N GLU A 40 6.85 -12.42 -13.84
CA GLU A 40 7.20 -13.84 -13.62
C GLU A 40 8.25 -14.00 -12.51
N MET A 41 9.11 -12.98 -12.32
CA MET A 41 10.11 -12.94 -11.25
C MET A 41 10.18 -11.51 -10.68
N PRO A 42 9.17 -11.06 -9.92
CA PRO A 42 9.11 -9.68 -9.47
C PRO A 42 10.21 -9.40 -8.44
N PRO A 43 10.85 -8.22 -8.48
CA PRO A 43 11.96 -7.87 -7.57
C PRO A 43 11.58 -7.89 -6.08
N TYR A 44 10.28 -7.87 -5.78
CA TYR A 44 9.77 -7.86 -4.41
C TYR A 44 9.53 -9.26 -3.82
N ASP A 45 9.66 -10.34 -4.59
CA ASP A 45 9.50 -11.71 -4.07
C ASP A 45 10.44 -12.00 -2.90
N TYR A 46 11.69 -11.55 -3.02
CA TYR A 46 12.64 -11.65 -1.91
C TYR A 46 12.15 -10.97 -0.63
N ALA A 47 11.46 -9.84 -0.75
CA ALA A 47 10.89 -9.15 0.41
C ALA A 47 9.71 -9.92 1.02
N ILE A 48 8.92 -10.60 0.19
CA ILE A 48 7.82 -11.46 0.63
C ILE A 48 8.37 -12.65 1.42
N ASP A 49 9.39 -13.36 0.88
CA ASP A 49 10.04 -14.48 1.55
C ASP A 49 10.62 -14.07 2.91
N LYS A 50 11.29 -12.92 2.97
CA LYS A 50 11.80 -12.36 4.23
C LYS A 50 10.68 -11.98 5.19
N GLY A 51 9.56 -11.49 4.69
CA GLY A 51 8.38 -11.18 5.49
C GLY A 51 7.77 -12.44 6.12
N GLU A 52 7.72 -13.56 5.40
CA GLU A 52 7.27 -14.84 5.92
C GLU A 52 8.20 -15.37 7.04
N GLU A 53 9.53 -15.28 6.84
CA GLU A 53 10.49 -15.63 7.89
C GLU A 53 10.26 -14.79 9.17
N LEU A 54 10.02 -13.48 9.03
CA LEU A 54 9.74 -12.58 10.14
C LEU A 54 8.41 -12.90 10.83
N TYR A 55 7.40 -13.31 10.09
CA TYR A 55 6.08 -13.65 10.60
C TYR A 55 6.10 -14.80 11.60
N THR A 56 6.89 -15.84 11.30
CA THR A 56 7.00 -17.05 12.11
C THR A 56 8.10 -16.98 13.17
N LYS A 57 9.01 -16.00 13.06
CA LYS A 57 10.14 -15.83 13.98
C LYS A 57 9.68 -15.55 15.40
N LYS A 58 10.19 -16.34 16.35
CA LYS A 58 9.86 -16.18 17.76
C LYS A 58 10.56 -14.98 18.39
N PHE A 59 9.81 -14.22 19.17
CA PHE A 59 10.30 -13.19 20.08
C PHE A 59 10.94 -13.81 21.32
N ALA A 60 11.60 -12.97 22.14
CA ALA A 60 12.22 -13.41 23.37
C ALA A 60 11.22 -14.08 24.36
N ASN A 61 9.98 -13.66 24.34
CA ASN A 61 8.89 -14.20 25.19
C ASN A 61 8.20 -15.45 24.61
N GLY A 62 8.66 -15.97 23.47
CA GLY A 62 8.10 -17.13 22.78
C GLY A 62 6.91 -16.87 21.84
N ASN A 63 6.35 -15.66 21.83
CA ASN A 63 5.34 -15.21 20.86
C ASN A 63 6.00 -14.94 19.49
N SER A 64 5.21 -14.53 18.51
CA SER A 64 5.65 -14.11 17.19
C SER A 64 4.65 -13.11 16.58
N LEU A 65 4.94 -12.56 15.41
CA LEU A 65 3.96 -11.78 14.67
C LEU A 65 2.72 -12.62 14.32
N GLN A 66 2.89 -13.91 14.05
CA GLN A 66 1.78 -14.85 13.84
C GLN A 66 0.84 -14.94 15.06
N THR A 67 1.38 -14.81 16.27
CA THR A 67 0.57 -14.77 17.51
C THR A 67 -0.26 -13.50 17.59
N CYS A 68 0.28 -12.35 17.16
CA CYS A 68 -0.45 -11.09 17.10
C CYS A 68 -1.47 -11.04 15.96
N PHE A 69 -1.12 -11.59 14.83
CA PHE A 69 -1.85 -11.49 13.57
C PHE A 69 -2.09 -12.86 12.97
N PRO A 70 -3.01 -13.66 13.53
CA PRO A 70 -3.29 -15.00 13.02
C PRO A 70 -3.97 -15.01 11.63
N ASP A 71 -4.54 -13.86 11.22
CA ASP A 71 -5.18 -13.65 9.93
C ASP A 71 -4.54 -12.45 9.23
N LEU A 72 -3.95 -12.70 8.07
CA LEU A 72 -3.30 -11.68 7.22
C LEU A 72 -4.16 -11.26 6.02
N THR A 73 -5.44 -11.64 5.97
CA THR A 73 -6.31 -11.33 4.81
C THR A 73 -6.89 -9.93 4.82
N ASN A 74 -6.49 -9.08 5.76
CA ASN A 74 -7.12 -7.78 6.03
C ASN A 74 -6.21 -6.56 5.75
N ALA A 75 -5.10 -6.72 5.03
CA ALA A 75 -4.21 -5.60 4.72
C ALA A 75 -4.94 -4.43 4.03
N GLY A 76 -5.89 -4.74 3.15
CA GLY A 76 -6.68 -3.74 2.41
C GLY A 76 -7.62 -2.88 3.26
N THR A 77 -7.83 -3.23 4.54
CA THR A 77 -8.64 -2.41 5.46
C THR A 77 -7.85 -1.29 6.13
N TYR A 78 -6.54 -1.26 5.96
CA TYR A 78 -5.68 -0.20 6.49
C TYR A 78 -5.40 0.90 5.46
N PRO A 79 -5.24 2.17 5.91
CA PRO A 79 -5.46 2.65 7.27
C PRO A 79 -6.94 2.80 7.62
N TYR A 80 -7.27 2.72 8.90
CA TYR A 80 -8.60 3.02 9.41
C TYR A 80 -8.55 4.02 10.57
N TYR A 81 -9.69 4.65 10.89
CA TYR A 81 -9.82 5.53 12.05
C TYR A 81 -10.36 4.76 13.25
N ASP A 82 -9.63 4.75 14.35
CA ASP A 82 -10.07 4.14 15.59
C ASP A 82 -10.86 5.17 16.42
N GLU A 83 -12.15 4.94 16.53
CA GLU A 83 -13.08 5.80 17.28
C GLU A 83 -12.77 5.86 18.78
N LYS A 84 -12.15 4.84 19.34
CA LYS A 84 -11.80 4.80 20.77
C LYS A 84 -10.58 5.67 21.07
N THR A 85 -9.54 5.53 20.29
CA THR A 85 -8.29 6.27 20.47
C THR A 85 -8.27 7.60 19.73
N LYS A 86 -9.25 7.87 18.85
CA LYS A 86 -9.34 9.05 17.99
C LYS A 86 -8.10 9.22 17.10
N LYS A 87 -7.52 8.15 16.61
CA LYS A 87 -6.31 8.13 15.80
C LYS A 87 -6.47 7.29 14.54
N MET A 88 -5.71 7.68 13.52
CA MET A 88 -5.51 6.82 12.36
C MET A 88 -4.58 5.65 12.72
N VAL A 89 -5.00 4.44 12.38
CA VAL A 89 -4.26 3.20 12.58
C VAL A 89 -3.78 2.70 11.22
N SER A 90 -2.48 2.51 11.08
CA SER A 90 -1.84 1.98 9.88
C SER A 90 -1.25 0.60 10.13
N LEU A 91 -0.95 -0.17 9.07
CA LEU A 91 -0.19 -1.42 9.21
C LEU A 91 1.10 -1.22 10.00
N THR A 92 1.84 -0.14 9.72
CA THR A 92 3.07 0.20 10.44
C THR A 92 2.85 0.37 11.94
N SER A 93 1.82 1.14 12.35
CA SER A 93 1.52 1.34 13.78
C SER A 93 1.10 0.04 14.44
N THR A 94 0.26 -0.75 13.79
CA THR A 94 -0.24 -2.03 14.30
C THR A 94 0.90 -3.04 14.52
N ILE A 95 1.83 -3.14 13.58
CA ILE A 95 3.02 -4.01 13.71
C ILE A 95 3.88 -3.57 14.90
N ASN A 96 4.17 -2.27 15.01
CA ASN A 96 4.97 -1.74 16.11
C ASN A 96 4.28 -1.86 17.47
N ASP A 97 2.95 -1.78 17.51
CA ASP A 97 2.19 -2.03 18.74
C ASP A 97 2.33 -3.50 19.21
N CYS A 98 2.31 -4.46 18.26
CA CYS A 98 2.59 -5.86 18.57
C CYS A 98 4.00 -6.06 19.13
N LEU A 99 5.02 -5.48 18.44
CA LEU A 99 6.40 -5.58 18.88
C LEU A 99 6.58 -5.02 20.30
N ARG A 100 6.05 -3.84 20.55
CA ARG A 100 6.10 -3.16 21.85
C ARG A 100 5.41 -3.99 22.95
N ALA A 101 4.23 -4.55 22.66
CA ALA A 101 3.49 -5.38 23.60
C ALA A 101 4.24 -6.67 23.98
N ASN A 102 5.14 -7.13 23.12
CA ASN A 102 5.97 -8.31 23.37
C ASN A 102 7.40 -7.99 23.87
N GLY A 103 7.69 -6.73 24.20
CA GLY A 103 9.00 -6.30 24.68
C GLY A 103 10.08 -6.21 23.61
N GLU A 104 9.67 -6.27 22.33
CA GLU A 104 10.59 -6.15 21.21
C GLU A 104 10.80 -4.68 20.82
N LYS A 105 11.94 -4.41 20.18
CA LYS A 105 12.24 -3.09 19.63
C LYS A 105 11.37 -2.80 18.42
N GLU A 106 10.78 -1.61 18.37
CA GLU A 106 10.04 -1.12 17.21
C GLU A 106 10.92 -1.08 15.95
N TRP A 107 10.31 -1.41 14.82
CA TRP A 107 10.95 -1.34 13.53
C TRP A 107 10.82 0.06 12.91
N GLY A 108 11.84 0.45 12.16
CA GLY A 108 11.79 1.69 11.38
C GLY A 108 10.71 1.63 10.29
N THR A 109 10.07 2.75 10.02
CA THR A 109 8.83 2.82 9.24
C THR A 109 8.97 2.70 7.72
N LYS A 110 10.19 2.72 7.17
CA LYS A 110 10.37 2.92 5.72
C LYS A 110 11.13 1.80 4.98
N LYS A 111 11.80 0.90 5.68
CA LYS A 111 12.67 -0.12 5.07
C LYS A 111 12.96 -1.28 6.02
N GLY A 112 13.63 -2.31 5.50
CA GLY A 112 14.02 -3.50 6.26
C GLY A 112 12.80 -4.29 6.72
N ALA A 113 12.87 -4.88 7.90
CA ALA A 113 11.85 -5.79 8.43
C ALA A 113 10.41 -5.26 8.34
N MET A 114 10.19 -3.95 8.52
CA MET A 114 8.88 -3.36 8.37
C MET A 114 8.36 -3.48 6.94
N ALA A 115 9.17 -3.12 5.95
CA ALA A 115 8.78 -3.19 4.54
C ALA A 115 8.60 -4.65 4.08
N GLU A 116 9.49 -5.54 4.52
CA GLU A 116 9.45 -6.97 4.21
C GLU A 116 8.18 -7.62 4.76
N PHE A 117 7.86 -7.41 6.03
CA PHE A 117 6.64 -7.98 6.62
C PHE A 117 5.36 -7.36 6.04
N GLN A 118 5.33 -6.06 5.75
CA GLN A 118 4.19 -5.45 5.07
C GLN A 118 4.00 -6.01 3.66
N ALA A 119 5.08 -6.26 2.91
CA ALA A 119 5.00 -6.90 1.59
C ALA A 119 4.38 -8.29 1.69
N TYR A 120 4.81 -9.10 2.65
CA TYR A 120 4.22 -10.41 2.91
C TYR A 120 2.74 -10.31 3.30
N TRP A 121 2.37 -9.45 4.25
CA TRP A 121 0.97 -9.28 4.67
C TRP A 121 0.05 -8.85 3.52
N VAL A 122 0.50 -7.90 2.70
CA VAL A 122 -0.26 -7.46 1.51
C VAL A 122 -0.39 -8.60 0.49
N ASN A 123 0.68 -9.39 0.29
CA ASN A 123 0.65 -10.54 -0.59
C ASN A 123 -0.38 -11.59 -0.14
N GLU A 124 -0.37 -11.96 1.15
CA GLU A 124 -1.33 -12.90 1.72
C GLU A 124 -2.79 -12.43 1.54
N SER A 125 -3.05 -11.13 1.76
CA SER A 125 -4.37 -10.55 1.49
C SER A 125 -4.77 -10.66 0.03
N LYS A 126 -3.85 -10.39 -0.88
CA LYS A 126 -4.07 -10.47 -2.34
C LYS A 126 -4.31 -11.90 -2.80
N GLU A 127 -3.50 -12.85 -2.34
CA GLU A 127 -3.67 -14.28 -2.64
C GLU A 127 -5.00 -14.83 -2.12
N ALA A 128 -5.50 -14.30 -1.00
CA ALA A 128 -6.83 -14.58 -0.47
C ALA A 128 -7.97 -13.89 -1.27
N GLY A 129 -7.66 -13.19 -2.36
CA GLY A 129 -8.65 -12.47 -3.17
C GLY A 129 -9.23 -11.23 -2.47
N LYS A 130 -8.52 -10.68 -1.48
CA LYS A 130 -8.92 -9.45 -0.79
C LYS A 130 -8.20 -8.26 -1.40
N ASP A 131 -8.97 -7.27 -1.79
CA ASP A 131 -8.50 -6.00 -2.33
C ASP A 131 -8.69 -4.88 -1.30
N PHE A 132 -8.41 -3.65 -1.68
CA PHE A 132 -8.68 -2.49 -0.83
C PHE A 132 -10.15 -2.39 -0.46
N ASP A 133 -10.44 -2.32 0.84
CA ASP A 133 -11.79 -2.18 1.39
C ASP A 133 -11.81 -1.09 2.49
N ILE A 134 -11.31 0.09 2.15
CA ILE A 134 -11.34 1.24 3.05
C ILE A 134 -12.71 1.87 2.98
N LYS A 135 -13.44 1.83 4.11
CA LYS A 135 -14.77 2.41 4.25
C LYS A 135 -14.73 3.65 5.12
N ILE A 136 -15.53 4.64 4.76
CA ILE A 136 -15.76 5.84 5.58
C ILE A 136 -17.18 5.72 6.11
N ASN A 137 -17.31 5.27 7.35
CA ASN A 137 -18.59 4.94 7.99
C ASN A 137 -19.05 5.98 9.03
N SER A 138 -18.15 6.86 9.47
CA SER A 138 -18.45 7.87 10.48
C SER A 138 -18.07 9.29 10.03
N GLN A 139 -18.63 10.30 10.69
CA GLN A 139 -18.24 11.70 10.44
C GLN A 139 -16.76 11.94 10.79
N ALA A 140 -16.26 11.29 11.86
CA ALA A 140 -14.86 11.44 12.26
C ALA A 140 -13.89 10.84 11.22
N GLU A 141 -14.24 9.72 10.59
CA GLU A 141 -13.50 9.13 9.47
C GLU A 141 -13.51 10.06 8.25
N LYS A 142 -14.67 10.61 7.93
CA LYS A 142 -14.81 11.60 6.85
C LYS A 142 -13.96 12.84 7.10
N ASP A 143 -13.98 13.38 8.30
CA ASP A 143 -13.18 14.54 8.68
C ASP A 143 -11.67 14.21 8.61
N ALA A 144 -11.26 13.02 9.00
CA ALA A 144 -9.88 12.56 8.85
C ALA A 144 -9.46 12.44 7.38
N TYR A 145 -10.33 11.88 6.54
CA TYR A 145 -10.11 11.79 5.10
C TYR A 145 -9.97 13.17 4.45
N GLU A 146 -10.89 14.11 4.74
CA GLU A 146 -10.87 15.46 4.16
C GLU A 146 -9.61 16.23 4.61
N ARG A 147 -9.18 16.11 5.86
CA ARG A 147 -7.88 16.68 6.31
C ARG A 147 -6.71 16.09 5.56
N GLY A 148 -6.71 14.77 5.32
CA GLY A 148 -5.67 14.07 4.55
C GLY A 148 -5.65 14.55 3.10
N LYS A 149 -6.82 14.68 2.48
CA LYS A 149 -6.99 15.21 1.13
C LYS A 149 -6.51 16.65 1.01
N GLU A 150 -6.89 17.53 1.91
CA GLU A 150 -6.40 18.90 1.98
C GLU A 150 -4.86 18.92 2.09
N TYR A 151 -4.31 18.10 2.99
CA TYR A 151 -2.85 17.97 3.13
C TYR A 151 -2.18 17.50 1.84
N TYR A 152 -2.76 16.55 1.15
CA TYR A 152 -2.22 15.97 -0.09
C TYR A 152 -2.14 16.98 -1.23
N TYR A 153 -3.15 17.86 -1.36
CA TYR A 153 -3.22 18.86 -2.41
C TYR A 153 -2.61 20.22 -2.04
N THR A 154 -2.38 20.50 -0.77
CA THR A 154 -1.84 21.80 -0.32
C THR A 154 -0.35 21.91 -0.65
N GLN A 155 -0.02 22.93 -1.43
CA GLN A 155 1.36 23.27 -1.75
C GLN A 155 2.10 23.81 -0.53
N ARG A 156 3.34 23.35 -0.31
CA ARG A 156 4.18 23.67 0.85
C ARG A 156 5.62 23.92 0.46
N GLY A 157 6.31 24.60 1.38
CA GLY A 157 7.74 24.89 1.24
C GLY A 157 8.05 25.94 0.18
N TYR A 158 9.33 26.22 0.02
CA TYR A 158 9.83 27.23 -0.92
C TYR A 158 9.46 26.90 -2.38
N LEU A 159 9.51 25.63 -2.75
CA LEU A 159 9.19 25.16 -4.11
C LEU A 159 7.70 25.07 -4.39
N LYS A 160 6.83 25.35 -3.40
CA LYS A 160 5.37 25.26 -3.52
C LYS A 160 4.90 23.93 -4.12
N LEU A 161 5.47 22.80 -3.66
CA LEU A 161 5.08 21.46 -4.11
C LEU A 161 4.06 20.85 -3.13
N SER A 162 3.15 20.07 -3.68
CA SER A 162 2.25 19.19 -2.93
C SER A 162 2.53 17.73 -3.29
N CYS A 163 1.97 16.78 -2.56
CA CYS A 163 2.01 15.37 -2.95
C CYS A 163 1.38 15.17 -4.35
N ALA A 164 0.25 15.87 -4.60
CA ALA A 164 -0.44 15.84 -5.89
C ALA A 164 0.41 16.38 -7.04
N THR A 165 1.36 17.28 -6.80
CA THR A 165 2.24 17.81 -7.85
C THR A 165 3.03 16.69 -8.53
N CYS A 166 3.50 15.71 -7.79
CA CYS A 166 4.23 14.57 -8.34
C CYS A 166 3.30 13.37 -8.65
N HIS A 167 2.34 13.10 -7.76
CA HIS A 167 1.54 11.88 -7.84
C HIS A 167 0.24 12.00 -8.66
N VAL A 168 -0.14 13.20 -9.08
CA VAL A 168 -1.30 13.43 -9.96
C VAL A 168 -0.88 14.17 -11.22
N GLN A 169 -0.18 15.31 -11.08
CA GLN A 169 0.17 16.16 -12.22
C GLN A 169 1.43 15.69 -12.96
N GLY A 170 2.37 15.05 -12.25
CA GLY A 170 3.64 14.57 -12.78
C GLY A 170 3.71 13.06 -13.01
N SER A 171 2.64 12.32 -12.72
CA SER A 171 2.53 10.90 -13.02
C SER A 171 2.00 10.73 -14.44
N GLY A 172 2.84 10.90 -15.42
CA GLY A 172 2.56 10.63 -16.83
C GLY A 172 3.37 9.49 -17.34
#